data_3eda4203137c339389dbc5b9f33cdabd
#
_entry.id   3eda4203137c339389dbc5b9f33cdabd
#
_cell.length_a   1.000
_cell.length_b   1.000
_cell.length_c   1.000
_cell.angle_alpha   90.00
_cell.angle_beta   90.00
_cell.angle_gamma   90.00
#
_symmetry.space_group_name_H-M   'P 1'
#
loop_
_entity.id
_entity.type
_entity.pdbx_description
1 polymer ?
#
loop_
_entity_poly.entity_id
_entity_poly.type
_entity_poly.pdbx_seq_one_letter_code
_entity_poly.pdbx_strand_id
1 'polypeptide(L)'
;MSQEASYGRQKVVYHINSSDASLLRNALGNIHNHIKAVGRENIEIRVVIHGDGVDLLRILNLDGGLQSRITELKSQSVGFGVCSNTLRAKQIDYKVELFDVHEADIVPSGVAELAKLQQEGYAYIKP
;
A
#
# COMPACT_ATOMS: atom_id res chain seq x y z
N MET A 1 4.45 24.26 -18.28
CA MET A 1 4.80 23.90 -17.92
C MET A 1 5.38 23.85 -17.24
N SER A 2 5.42 23.49 -17.17
CA SER A 2 5.96 23.17 -16.59
C SER A 2 6.69 23.02 -16.07
N GLN A 3 6.89 23.50 -16.26
CA GLN A 3 7.76 23.25 -15.70
C GLN A 3 7.85 22.32 -14.86
N GLU A 4 7.70 21.41 -15.17
CA GLU A 4 7.65 20.41 -14.21
C GLU A 4 9.03 19.92 -13.87
N ALA A 5 9.23 19.68 -12.58
CA ALA A 5 10.46 19.11 -12.10
C ALA A 5 10.58 17.67 -12.59
N SER A 6 11.79 17.28 -12.96
CA SER A 6 12.08 15.88 -13.20
C SER A 6 12.58 15.26 -11.90
N TYR A 7 11.87 14.23 -11.43
CA TYR A 7 12.25 13.53 -10.21
C TYR A 7 13.15 12.32 -10.49
N GLY A 8 13.37 11.99 -11.77
CA GLY A 8 14.09 10.78 -12.13
C GLY A 8 13.26 9.55 -11.76
N ARG A 9 13.93 8.41 -11.60
CA ARG A 9 13.26 7.17 -11.22
C ARG A 9 13.20 7.07 -9.70
N GLN A 10 12.05 6.62 -9.17
CA GLN A 10 11.84 6.46 -7.74
C GLN A 10 11.33 5.08 -7.40
N LYS A 11 11.80 4.55 -6.28
CA LYS A 11 11.26 3.34 -5.65
C LYS A 11 10.82 3.76 -4.25
N VAL A 12 9.56 3.51 -3.91
CA VAL A 12 8.95 4.05 -2.69
C VAL A 12 8.13 2.98 -1.99
N VAL A 13 8.25 2.90 -0.67
CA VAL A 13 7.37 2.08 0.14
C VAL A 13 6.57 2.95 1.09
N TYR A 14 5.25 2.82 1.02
CA TYR A 14 4.32 3.45 1.95
C TYR A 14 3.98 2.45 3.04
N HIS A 15 4.03 2.90 4.28
CA HIS A 15 3.82 2.04 5.45
C HIS A 15 2.51 2.41 6.15
N ILE A 16 1.59 1.44 6.26
CA ILE A 16 0.29 1.66 6.91
C ILE A 16 0.15 0.67 8.07
N ASN A 17 0.06 1.20 9.29
CA ASN A 17 -0.12 0.39 10.48
C ASN A 17 -1.20 0.94 11.43
N SER A 18 -2.03 1.84 10.94
CA SER A 18 -3.12 2.45 11.70
C SER A 18 -4.46 2.02 11.13
N SER A 19 -5.47 1.89 12.00
CA SER A 19 -6.84 1.58 11.59
C SER A 19 -7.67 2.84 11.28
N ASP A 20 -7.04 4.00 11.20
CA ASP A 20 -7.72 5.25 10.90
C ASP A 20 -8.10 5.31 9.41
N ALA A 21 -9.41 5.29 9.13
CA ALA A 21 -9.91 5.28 7.75
C ALA A 21 -9.53 6.56 6.99
N SER A 22 -9.44 7.70 7.69
CA SER A 22 -9.05 8.95 7.02
C SER A 22 -7.60 8.91 6.59
N LEU A 23 -6.74 8.22 7.37
CA LEU A 23 -5.34 8.04 7.00
C LEU A 23 -5.24 7.21 5.73
N LEU A 24 -6.03 6.14 5.62
CA LEU A 24 -6.03 5.32 4.40
C LEU A 24 -6.47 6.15 3.20
N ARG A 25 -7.56 6.88 3.33
CA ARG A 25 -8.08 7.71 2.24
C ARG A 25 -7.03 8.71 1.77
N ASN A 26 -6.36 9.38 2.71
CA ASN A 26 -5.32 10.35 2.38
C ASN A 26 -4.12 9.68 1.75
N ALA A 27 -3.72 8.51 2.27
CA ALA A 27 -2.57 7.79 1.72
C ALA A 27 -2.81 7.38 0.27
N LEU A 28 -4.00 6.85 -0.03
CA LEU A 28 -4.33 6.43 -1.40
C LEU A 28 -4.33 7.63 -2.36
N GLY A 29 -4.83 8.77 -1.89
CA GLY A 29 -4.79 10.00 -2.67
C GLY A 29 -3.37 10.48 -2.91
N ASN A 30 -2.52 10.41 -1.88
CA ASN A 30 -1.11 10.80 -2.01
C ASN A 30 -0.38 9.89 -3.00
N ILE A 31 -0.65 8.60 -2.97
CA ILE A 31 -0.03 7.66 -3.91
C ILE A 31 -0.44 8.01 -5.34
N HIS A 32 -1.71 8.29 -5.55
CA HIS A 32 -2.21 8.69 -6.86
C HIS A 32 -1.46 9.94 -7.37
N ASN A 33 -1.35 10.96 -6.53
CA ASN A 33 -0.66 12.19 -6.88
C ASN A 33 0.84 11.98 -7.07
N HIS A 34 1.43 11.08 -6.28
CA HIS A 34 2.86 10.74 -6.39
C HIS A 34 3.17 10.15 -7.77
N ILE A 35 2.31 9.23 -8.22
CA ILE A 35 2.47 8.62 -9.55
C ILE A 35 2.37 9.69 -10.64
N LYS A 36 1.40 10.62 -10.51
CA LYS A 36 1.24 11.68 -11.49
C LYS A 36 2.45 12.60 -11.54
N ALA A 37 3.04 12.90 -10.39
CA ALA A 37 4.16 13.82 -10.32
C ALA A 37 5.44 13.23 -10.92
N VAL A 38 5.70 11.95 -10.68
CA VAL A 38 6.94 11.30 -11.09
C VAL A 38 6.83 10.68 -12.48
N GLY A 39 5.64 10.22 -12.84
CA GLY A 39 5.40 9.50 -14.07
C GLY A 39 5.32 8.01 -13.80
N ARG A 40 4.29 7.38 -14.33
CA ARG A 40 3.99 5.97 -14.07
C ARG A 40 5.16 5.05 -14.44
N GLU A 41 5.85 5.36 -15.54
CA GLU A 41 6.96 4.54 -16.01
C GLU A 41 8.25 4.78 -15.22
N ASN A 42 8.26 5.78 -14.33
CA ASN A 42 9.45 6.18 -13.58
C ASN A 42 9.35 5.85 -12.09
N ILE A 43 8.31 5.14 -11.66
CA ILE A 43 8.10 4.91 -10.24
C ILE A 43 7.68 3.46 -9.98
N GLU A 44 8.23 2.90 -8.89
CA GLU A 44 7.77 1.64 -8.32
C GLU A 44 7.26 1.91 -6.93
N ILE A 45 6.02 1.54 -6.65
CA ILE A 45 5.43 1.78 -5.33
C ILE A 45 4.99 0.46 -4.72
N ARG A 46 5.36 0.28 -3.46
CA ARG A 46 4.86 -0.79 -2.60
C ARG A 46 4.13 -0.17 -1.42
N VAL A 47 3.07 -0.82 -0.99
CA VAL A 47 2.35 -0.44 0.22
C VAL A 47 2.42 -1.62 1.16
N VAL A 48 3.04 -1.45 2.33
CA VAL A 48 3.14 -2.52 3.33
C VAL A 48 2.17 -2.22 4.45
N ILE A 49 1.29 -3.17 4.72
CA ILE A 49 0.21 -3.02 5.69
C ILE A 49 0.35 -4.09 6.75
N HIS A 50 0.45 -3.68 8.02
CA HIS A 50 0.52 -4.62 9.13
C HIS A 50 -0.15 -4.05 10.37
N GLY A 51 -0.26 -4.87 11.42
CA GLY A 51 -0.89 -4.46 12.66
C GLY A 51 -2.32 -4.00 12.42
N ASP A 52 -2.72 -2.94 13.10
CA ASP A 52 -4.08 -2.41 12.98
C ASP A 52 -4.41 -1.91 11.59
N GLY A 53 -3.41 -1.65 10.75
CA GLY A 53 -3.64 -1.23 9.37
C GLY A 53 -4.36 -2.29 8.55
N VAL A 54 -4.19 -3.57 8.90
CA VAL A 54 -4.85 -4.65 8.17
C VAL A 54 -6.38 -4.56 8.29
N ASP A 55 -6.89 -4.02 9.39
CA ASP A 55 -8.33 -3.84 9.58
C ASP A 55 -8.92 -2.91 8.51
N LEU A 56 -8.12 -2.00 7.95
CA LEU A 56 -8.60 -1.10 6.90
C LEU A 56 -8.93 -1.83 5.61
N LEU A 57 -8.38 -3.03 5.41
CA LEU A 57 -8.65 -3.84 4.22
C LEU A 57 -9.86 -4.75 4.38
N ARG A 58 -10.46 -4.79 5.55
CA ARG A 58 -11.68 -5.60 5.74
C ARG A 58 -12.76 -5.08 4.82
N ILE A 59 -13.41 -5.98 4.11
CA ILE A 59 -14.46 -5.62 3.15
C ILE A 59 -15.52 -4.73 3.80
N LEU A 60 -15.84 -5.02 5.06
CA LEU A 60 -16.86 -4.26 5.79
C LEU A 60 -16.43 -2.82 6.10
N ASN A 61 -15.13 -2.54 6.07
CA ASN A 61 -14.60 -1.22 6.39
C ASN A 61 -14.32 -0.36 5.16
N LEU A 62 -14.49 -0.92 3.96
CA LEU A 62 -14.19 -0.22 2.72
C LEU A 62 -15.47 0.13 1.98
N ASP A 63 -15.71 1.43 1.75
CA ASP A 63 -16.79 1.83 0.87
C ASP A 63 -16.39 1.61 -0.60
N GLY A 64 -17.36 1.75 -1.50
CA GLY A 64 -17.12 1.51 -2.92
C GLY A 64 -16.06 2.43 -3.52
N GLY A 65 -15.96 3.65 -3.01
CA GLY A 65 -14.96 4.60 -3.49
C GLY A 65 -13.55 4.17 -3.14
N LEU A 66 -13.35 3.68 -1.90
CA LEU A 66 -12.04 3.19 -1.47
C LEU A 66 -11.66 1.92 -2.19
N GLN A 67 -12.63 1.00 -2.39
CA GLN A 67 -12.37 -0.22 -3.14
C GLN A 67 -11.94 0.10 -4.58
N SER A 68 -12.62 1.03 -5.23
CA SER A 68 -12.28 1.44 -6.59
C SER A 68 -10.89 2.05 -6.66
N ARG A 69 -10.53 2.85 -5.66
CA ARG A 69 -9.22 3.48 -5.63
C ARG A 69 -8.10 2.46 -5.47
N ILE A 70 -8.30 1.47 -4.59
CA ILE A 70 -7.33 0.39 -4.43
C ILE A 70 -7.17 -0.37 -5.75
N THR A 71 -8.27 -0.71 -6.40
CA THR A 71 -8.25 -1.42 -7.66
C THR A 71 -7.52 -0.63 -8.74
N GLU A 72 -7.78 0.68 -8.81
CA GLU A 72 -7.11 1.56 -9.78
C GLU A 72 -5.60 1.59 -9.55
N LEU A 73 -5.17 1.72 -8.29
CA LEU A 73 -3.74 1.75 -7.98
C LEU A 73 -3.08 0.44 -8.33
N LYS A 74 -3.73 -0.69 -8.07
CA LYS A 74 -3.20 -1.99 -8.47
C LYS A 74 -3.06 -2.09 -9.98
N SER A 75 -3.97 -1.50 -10.74
CA SER A 75 -3.89 -1.49 -12.20
C SER A 75 -2.70 -0.66 -12.68
N GLN A 76 -2.18 0.23 -11.85
CA GLN A 76 -0.99 1.01 -12.12
C GLN A 76 0.27 0.38 -11.52
N SER A 77 0.19 -0.90 -11.20
CA SER A 77 1.32 -1.70 -10.70
C SER A 77 1.76 -1.35 -9.28
N VAL A 78 0.89 -0.73 -8.48
CA VAL A 78 1.16 -0.55 -7.05
C VAL A 78 1.01 -1.90 -6.36
N GLY A 79 2.06 -2.37 -5.70
CA GLY A 79 2.04 -3.64 -4.98
C GLY A 79 1.62 -3.44 -3.54
N PHE A 80 0.67 -4.27 -3.05
CA PHE A 80 0.25 -4.24 -1.66
C PHE A 80 0.77 -5.49 -0.97
N GLY A 81 1.49 -5.32 0.14
CA GLY A 81 1.99 -6.42 0.95
C GLY A 81 1.29 -6.44 2.30
N VAL A 82 0.71 -7.59 2.65
CA VAL A 82 -0.06 -7.75 3.89
C VAL A 82 0.66 -8.74 4.81
N CYS A 83 0.85 -8.33 6.05
CA CYS A 83 1.65 -9.07 7.03
C CYS A 83 0.98 -10.37 7.49
N SER A 84 1.62 -11.49 7.23
CA SER A 84 1.14 -12.80 7.67
C SER A 84 1.05 -12.91 9.19
N ASN A 85 2.03 -12.34 9.92
CA ASN A 85 2.00 -12.36 11.38
C ASN A 85 0.75 -11.68 11.93
N THR A 86 0.36 -10.55 11.32
CA THR A 86 -0.86 -9.85 11.73
C THR A 86 -2.10 -10.68 11.44
N LEU A 87 -2.15 -11.32 10.26
CA LEU A 87 -3.30 -12.16 9.93
C LEU A 87 -3.48 -13.27 10.96
N ARG A 88 -2.38 -13.91 11.37
CA ARG A 88 -2.44 -14.96 12.39
C ARG A 88 -2.86 -14.40 13.74
N ALA A 89 -2.26 -13.29 14.16
CA ALA A 89 -2.55 -12.70 15.47
C ALA A 89 -4.01 -12.28 15.60
N LYS A 90 -4.58 -11.74 14.52
CA LYS A 90 -5.97 -11.29 14.51
C LYS A 90 -6.95 -12.36 14.04
N GLN A 91 -6.44 -13.54 13.68
CA GLN A 91 -7.25 -14.65 13.19
C GLN A 91 -8.11 -14.26 11.99
N ILE A 92 -7.47 -13.58 11.03
CA ILE A 92 -8.14 -13.11 9.81
C ILE A 92 -7.95 -14.13 8.69
N ASP A 93 -9.06 -14.54 8.08
CA ASP A 93 -9.03 -15.29 6.83
C ASP A 93 -9.09 -14.28 5.69
N TYR A 94 -7.95 -13.99 5.08
CA TYR A 94 -7.88 -12.94 4.07
C TYR A 94 -8.74 -13.26 2.84
N LYS A 95 -8.96 -14.53 2.55
CA LYS A 95 -9.74 -14.93 1.38
C LYS A 95 -11.20 -14.52 1.48
N VAL A 96 -11.71 -14.42 2.70
CA VAL A 96 -13.12 -14.11 2.98
C VAL A 96 -13.30 -12.70 3.50
N GLU A 97 -12.36 -12.23 4.33
CA GLU A 97 -12.56 -11.00 5.11
C GLU A 97 -11.94 -9.76 4.50
N LEU A 98 -10.89 -9.92 3.66
CA LEU A 98 -10.16 -8.78 3.11
C LEU A 98 -10.49 -8.54 1.64
N PHE A 99 -10.46 -7.28 1.25
CA PHE A 99 -10.77 -6.88 -0.11
C PHE A 99 -9.58 -7.11 -1.03
N ASP A 100 -9.75 -8.00 -2.01
CA ASP A 100 -8.80 -8.19 -3.11
C ASP A 100 -7.37 -8.46 -2.63
N VAL A 101 -7.23 -9.24 -1.55
CA VAL A 101 -5.94 -9.70 -1.05
C VAL A 101 -5.76 -11.15 -1.47
N HIS A 102 -4.67 -11.43 -2.17
CA HIS A 102 -4.36 -12.74 -2.71
C HIS A 102 -3.11 -13.29 -2.05
N GLU A 103 -2.87 -14.58 -2.23
CA GLU A 103 -1.70 -15.23 -1.63
C GLU A 103 -0.40 -14.52 -1.98
N ALA A 104 -0.29 -14.05 -3.23
CA ALA A 104 0.91 -13.35 -3.68
C ALA A 104 1.16 -12.03 -2.94
N ASP A 105 0.13 -11.48 -2.30
CA ASP A 105 0.23 -10.22 -1.56
C ASP A 105 0.66 -10.43 -0.11
N ILE A 106 0.71 -11.68 0.36
CA ILE A 106 1.03 -11.97 1.74
C ILE A 106 2.54 -12.01 1.92
N VAL A 107 3.05 -11.23 2.88
CA VAL A 107 4.47 -11.25 3.24
C VAL A 107 4.62 -11.83 4.65
N PRO A 108 5.71 -12.55 4.94
CA PRO A 108 5.86 -13.20 6.25
C PRO A 108 5.81 -12.22 7.42
N SER A 109 6.40 -11.04 7.25
CA SER A 109 6.49 -10.02 8.28
C SER A 109 6.49 -8.65 7.63
N GLY A 110 5.55 -7.79 8.03
CA GLY A 110 5.52 -6.42 7.51
C GLY A 110 6.79 -5.65 7.85
N VAL A 111 7.28 -5.82 9.07
CA VAL A 111 8.51 -5.13 9.51
C VAL A 111 9.72 -5.61 8.71
N ALA A 112 9.85 -6.93 8.53
CA ALA A 112 10.96 -7.47 7.74
C ALA A 112 10.86 -7.04 6.27
N GLU A 113 9.64 -6.97 5.74
CA GLU A 113 9.43 -6.52 4.37
C GLU A 113 9.84 -5.06 4.21
N LEU A 114 9.50 -4.20 5.17
CA LEU A 114 9.93 -2.80 5.14
C LEU A 114 11.45 -2.68 5.13
N ALA A 115 12.13 -3.46 5.97
CA ALA A 115 13.59 -3.43 6.03
C ALA A 115 14.18 -3.90 4.70
N LYS A 116 13.65 -4.99 4.15
CA LYS A 116 14.12 -5.53 2.87
C LYS A 116 13.98 -4.50 1.75
N LEU A 117 12.82 -3.87 1.66
CA LEU A 117 12.58 -2.89 0.59
C LEU A 117 13.51 -1.69 0.73
N GLN A 118 13.74 -1.22 1.95
CA GLN A 118 14.67 -0.11 2.17
C GLN A 118 16.10 -0.51 1.80
N GLN A 119 16.51 -1.73 2.09
CA GLN A 119 17.81 -2.23 1.67
C GLN A 119 17.93 -2.31 0.15
N GLU A 120 16.81 -2.49 -0.53
CA GLU A 120 16.76 -2.53 -1.99
C GLU A 120 16.62 -1.15 -2.63
N GLY A 121 16.67 -0.10 -1.82
CA GLY A 121 16.65 1.27 -2.33
C GLY A 121 15.30 1.95 -2.32
N TYR A 122 14.27 1.35 -1.69
CA TYR A 122 12.97 2.00 -1.58
C TYR A 122 13.01 3.09 -0.52
N ALA A 123 12.59 4.29 -0.91
CA ALA A 123 12.42 5.38 0.05
C ALA A 123 11.18 5.09 0.91
N TYR A 124 11.28 5.37 2.20
CA TYR A 124 10.23 5.06 3.16
C TYR A 124 9.33 6.27 3.40
N ILE A 125 8.02 6.07 3.24
CA ILE A 125 7.04 7.12 3.52
C ILE A 125 6.01 6.59 4.52
N LYS A 126 5.86 7.30 5.63
CA LYS A 126 4.84 7.02 6.63
C LYS A 126 3.73 8.05 6.46
N PRO A 127 2.56 7.64 5.96
CA PRO A 127 1.45 8.58 5.77
C PRO A 127 0.90 9.12 7.08
#